data_739d4a5f1d6ad8b5755c167b7e67f7c6
#
_entry.id   739d4a5f1d6ad8b5755c167b7e67f7c6
#
_cell.length_a   1.000
_cell.length_b   1.000
_cell.length_c   1.000
_cell.angle_alpha   90.00
_cell.angle_beta   90.00
_cell.angle_gamma   90.00
#
_symmetry.space_group_name_H-M   'P 1'
#
loop_
_entity.id
_entity.type
_entity.pdbx_description
1 polymer ?
#
loop_
_entity_poly.entity_id
_entity_poly.type
_entity_poly.pdbx_seq_one_letter_code
_entity_poly.pdbx_strand_id
1 'polypeptide(L)'
;MSEICEPIDQIPHFTTAEVAKKLGMAVRSVQLMVDRGELEAWKTPGGHRRITQVSVDAWQGRQPSSSGQAPAPGLRSEPSQRILLIEDSVHFQNLVQLLIQRHFPDVELHVAHDGITGMALFGQVQPDVMLVDILLPDINGAALITALKTHAQFAQCKLLVITSMDEVERQSYEFALDGVPILHKPRLVQDFPKALNELLVS
;
A
#
# COMPACT_ATOMS: atom_id res chain seq x y z
N MET A 1 -43.01 -2.60 -20.14
CA MET A 1 -42.36 -2.20 -18.91
C MET A 1 -41.16 -1.38 -19.31
N SER A 2 -41.26 -0.06 -19.20
CA SER A 2 -40.25 0.87 -19.70
C SER A 2 -39.25 1.09 -18.56
N GLU A 3 -38.02 0.65 -18.72
CA GLU A 3 -36.92 1.06 -17.85
C GLU A 3 -36.69 2.56 -18.05
N ILE A 4 -36.98 3.31 -17.01
CA ILE A 4 -36.69 4.75 -16.94
C ILE A 4 -35.20 4.87 -16.71
N CYS A 5 -34.46 5.15 -17.77
CA CYS A 5 -33.08 5.55 -17.70
C CYS A 5 -33.03 6.95 -17.10
N GLU A 6 -32.69 7.08 -15.81
CA GLU A 6 -32.50 8.39 -15.18
C GLU A 6 -31.36 9.15 -15.89
N PRO A 7 -31.55 10.44 -16.18
CA PRO A 7 -30.51 11.21 -16.87
C PRO A 7 -29.26 11.34 -15.98
N ILE A 8 -28.10 10.96 -16.53
CA ILE A 8 -26.77 10.93 -15.90
C ILE A 8 -26.38 12.26 -15.22
N ASP A 9 -27.03 13.37 -15.59
CA ASP A 9 -26.80 14.71 -15.02
C ASP A 9 -27.36 14.91 -13.60
N GLN A 10 -28.13 13.98 -13.05
CA GLN A 10 -28.67 14.08 -11.69
C GLN A 10 -27.85 13.35 -10.63
N ILE A 11 -26.81 12.62 -11.03
CA ILE A 11 -25.93 11.93 -10.07
C ILE A 11 -24.99 12.97 -9.44
N PRO A 12 -24.99 13.13 -8.09
CA PRO A 12 -24.04 14.01 -7.41
C PRO A 12 -22.61 13.63 -7.78
N HIS A 13 -21.85 14.58 -8.30
CA HIS A 13 -20.50 14.33 -8.81
C HIS A 13 -19.55 15.50 -8.56
N PHE A 14 -18.26 15.20 -8.59
CA PHE A 14 -17.17 16.15 -8.49
C PHE A 14 -16.30 16.13 -9.75
N THR A 15 -15.63 17.23 -10.01
CA THR A 15 -14.50 17.29 -10.95
C THR A 15 -13.24 16.69 -10.33
N THR A 16 -12.25 16.31 -11.14
CA THR A 16 -10.94 15.84 -10.63
C THR A 16 -10.25 16.85 -9.72
N ALA A 17 -10.43 18.15 -9.99
CA ALA A 17 -9.84 19.21 -9.16
C ALA A 17 -10.53 19.35 -7.80
N GLU A 18 -11.85 19.20 -7.75
CA GLU A 18 -12.61 19.23 -6.50
C GLU A 18 -12.30 18.01 -5.63
N VAL A 19 -12.19 16.81 -6.24
CA VAL A 19 -11.77 15.61 -5.51
C VAL A 19 -10.34 15.76 -5.00
N ALA A 20 -9.42 16.28 -5.81
CA ALA A 20 -8.04 16.56 -5.40
C ALA A 20 -7.98 17.48 -4.17
N LYS A 21 -8.78 18.55 -4.17
CA LYS A 21 -8.91 19.47 -3.04
C LYS A 21 -9.54 18.79 -1.81
N LYS A 22 -10.61 17.99 -2.02
CA LYS A 22 -11.34 17.29 -0.94
C LYS A 22 -10.47 16.22 -0.27
N LEU A 23 -9.63 15.53 -1.04
CA LEU A 23 -8.75 14.45 -0.57
C LEU A 23 -7.34 14.94 -0.18
N GLY A 24 -7.01 16.23 -0.39
CA GLY A 24 -5.70 16.79 -0.05
C GLY A 24 -4.55 16.28 -0.92
N MET A 25 -4.84 15.86 -2.18
CA MET A 25 -3.86 15.26 -3.07
C MET A 25 -3.74 16.01 -4.42
N ALA A 26 -2.72 15.66 -5.21
CA ALA A 26 -2.53 16.25 -6.53
C ALA A 26 -3.63 15.78 -7.51
N VAL A 27 -4.03 16.66 -8.45
CA VAL A 27 -5.03 16.33 -9.51
C VAL A 27 -4.60 15.11 -10.32
N ARG A 28 -3.29 14.95 -10.59
CA ARG A 28 -2.74 13.81 -11.30
C ARG A 28 -2.97 12.48 -10.55
N SER A 29 -2.85 12.49 -9.23
CA SER A 29 -3.13 11.31 -8.40
C SER A 29 -4.60 10.88 -8.52
N VAL A 30 -5.54 11.83 -8.46
CA VAL A 30 -6.96 11.55 -8.68
C VAL A 30 -7.24 10.99 -10.09
N GLN A 31 -6.55 11.50 -11.11
CA GLN A 31 -6.66 10.96 -12.47
C GLN A 31 -6.22 9.51 -12.56
N LEU A 32 -5.10 9.18 -11.92
CA LEU A 32 -4.61 7.80 -11.84
C LEU A 32 -5.56 6.88 -11.07
N MET A 33 -6.17 7.35 -9.98
CA MET A 33 -7.19 6.58 -9.23
C MET A 33 -8.41 6.26 -10.10
N VAL A 34 -8.86 7.20 -10.92
CA VAL A 34 -9.94 6.96 -11.91
C VAL A 34 -9.49 5.96 -12.97
N ASP A 35 -8.27 6.09 -13.49
CA ASP A 35 -7.74 5.19 -14.54
C ASP A 35 -7.52 3.75 -14.00
N ARG A 36 -7.27 3.58 -12.71
CA ARG A 36 -7.18 2.30 -12.01
C ARG A 36 -8.53 1.73 -11.53
N GLY A 37 -9.61 2.49 -11.69
CA GLY A 37 -10.95 2.07 -11.22
C GLY A 37 -11.17 2.18 -9.70
N GLU A 38 -10.28 2.87 -8.99
CA GLU A 38 -10.41 3.13 -7.55
C GLU A 38 -11.53 4.14 -7.26
N LEU A 39 -11.80 5.03 -8.22
CA LEU A 39 -12.90 5.99 -8.22
C LEU A 39 -13.74 5.82 -9.48
N GLU A 40 -15.04 5.73 -9.31
CA GLU A 40 -15.98 5.67 -10.44
C GLU A 40 -16.15 7.04 -11.08
N ALA A 41 -15.93 7.10 -12.39
CA ALA A 41 -16.02 8.33 -13.15
C ALA A 41 -16.54 8.10 -14.57
N TRP A 42 -17.19 9.11 -15.13
CA TRP A 42 -17.54 9.16 -16.56
C TRP A 42 -16.97 10.40 -17.22
N LYS A 43 -16.93 10.41 -18.55
CA LYS A 43 -16.53 11.56 -19.34
C LYS A 43 -17.78 12.27 -19.89
N THR A 44 -17.81 13.58 -19.75
CA THR A 44 -18.81 14.41 -20.45
C THR A 44 -18.49 14.48 -21.96
N PRO A 45 -19.45 14.88 -22.82
CA PRO A 45 -19.20 15.08 -24.25
C PRO A 45 -18.02 16.03 -24.54
N GLY A 46 -17.72 16.98 -23.64
CA GLY A 46 -16.55 17.86 -23.69
C GLY A 46 -15.25 17.23 -23.17
N GLY A 47 -15.20 15.92 -22.88
CA GLY A 47 -14.01 15.20 -22.45
C GLY A 47 -13.64 15.37 -20.97
N HIS A 48 -14.41 16.12 -20.18
CA HIS A 48 -14.13 16.32 -18.77
C HIS A 48 -14.59 15.12 -17.93
N ARG A 49 -13.73 14.66 -17.01
CA ARG A 49 -14.07 13.58 -16.06
C ARG A 49 -14.99 14.10 -14.96
N ARG A 50 -16.02 13.32 -14.66
CA ARG A 50 -16.95 13.50 -13.52
C ARG A 50 -16.85 12.27 -12.65
N ILE A 51 -16.59 12.47 -11.37
CA ILE A 51 -16.36 11.39 -10.39
C ILE A 51 -17.58 11.34 -9.47
N THR A 52 -18.18 10.16 -9.27
CA THR A 52 -19.37 10.02 -8.44
C THR A 52 -19.05 10.38 -6.99
N GLN A 53 -19.95 11.12 -6.35
CA GLN A 53 -19.81 11.45 -4.92
C GLN A 53 -19.75 10.17 -4.09
N VAL A 54 -20.57 9.18 -4.41
CA VAL A 54 -20.64 7.88 -3.71
C VAL A 54 -19.27 7.18 -3.71
N SER A 55 -18.56 7.18 -4.86
CA SER A 55 -17.23 6.52 -4.91
C SER A 55 -16.18 7.27 -4.11
N VAL A 56 -16.24 8.61 -4.07
CA VAL A 56 -15.34 9.44 -3.26
C VAL A 56 -15.60 9.22 -1.76
N ASP A 57 -16.87 9.20 -1.35
CA ASP A 57 -17.26 8.98 0.05
C ASP A 57 -16.93 7.54 0.49
N ALA A 58 -17.16 6.55 -0.39
CA ALA A 58 -16.75 5.16 -0.14
C ALA A 58 -15.22 5.00 -0.03
N TRP A 59 -14.45 5.74 -0.84
CA TRP A 59 -13.00 5.75 -0.75
C TRP A 59 -12.51 6.40 0.56
N GLN A 60 -13.13 7.53 0.97
CA GLN A 60 -12.85 8.17 2.27
C GLN A 60 -13.23 7.28 3.45
N GLY A 61 -14.31 6.52 3.34
CA GLY A 61 -14.73 5.57 4.39
C GLY A 61 -13.84 4.33 4.50
N ARG A 62 -13.01 4.05 3.50
CA ARG A 62 -11.97 2.99 3.54
C ARG A 62 -10.65 3.48 4.14
N GLN A 63 -10.45 4.80 4.24
CA GLN A 63 -9.32 5.34 4.98
C GLN A 63 -9.65 5.35 6.47
N PRO A 64 -8.78 4.82 7.36
CA PRO A 64 -8.95 5.02 8.79
C PRO A 64 -8.93 6.52 9.06
N SER A 65 -10.07 7.01 9.56
CA SER A 65 -10.32 8.43 9.82
C SER A 65 -9.23 9.00 10.73
N SER A 66 -8.40 9.90 10.20
CA SER A 66 -7.57 10.80 10.99
C SER A 66 -8.43 11.95 11.56
N SER A 67 -9.45 11.63 12.31
CA SER A 67 -10.14 12.58 13.18
C SER A 67 -9.81 12.19 14.62
N GLY A 68 -8.95 13.00 15.23
CA GLY A 68 -8.57 12.86 16.63
C GLY A 68 -9.78 12.85 17.55
N GLN A 69 -10.12 11.66 17.97
CA GLN A 69 -10.91 11.43 19.16
C GLN A 69 -10.25 10.25 19.87
N ALA A 70 -9.59 10.54 21.00
CA ALA A 70 -9.02 9.53 21.84
C ALA A 70 -10.12 8.52 22.23
N PRO A 71 -9.93 7.20 21.99
CA PRO A 71 -10.88 6.23 22.52
C PRO A 71 -10.76 6.18 24.03
N ALA A 72 -11.93 6.09 24.68
CA ALA A 72 -12.08 5.90 26.13
C ALA A 72 -11.25 4.69 26.60
N PRO A 73 -10.73 4.70 27.85
CA PRO A 73 -9.91 3.63 28.38
C PRO A 73 -10.79 2.40 28.70
N GLY A 74 -10.83 1.46 27.76
CA GLY A 74 -11.54 0.20 27.92
C GLY A 74 -10.97 -0.84 26.97
N LEU A 75 -10.22 -1.83 27.54
CA LEU A 75 -9.62 -3.00 26.87
C LEU A 75 -8.65 -2.64 25.72
N ARG A 76 -7.41 -2.40 26.08
CA ARG A 76 -6.29 -2.49 25.13
C ARG A 76 -6.17 -3.95 24.71
N SER A 77 -6.72 -4.30 23.55
CA SER A 77 -6.19 -5.41 22.79
C SER A 77 -4.69 -5.14 22.59
N GLU A 78 -3.85 -6.14 22.76
CA GLU A 78 -2.42 -6.11 22.43
C GLU A 78 -2.24 -5.38 21.09
N PRO A 79 -1.22 -4.48 20.97
CA PRO A 79 -1.03 -3.73 19.73
C PRO A 79 -0.86 -4.74 18.59
N SER A 80 -1.81 -4.75 17.65
CA SER A 80 -1.71 -5.56 16.45
C SER A 80 -0.42 -5.17 15.72
N GLN A 81 0.43 -6.14 15.40
CA GLN A 81 1.67 -5.90 14.66
C GLN A 81 1.32 -5.33 13.28
N ARG A 82 2.02 -4.27 12.89
CA ARG A 82 1.78 -3.55 11.63
C ARG A 82 2.84 -3.91 10.62
N ILE A 83 2.40 -4.27 9.44
CA ILE A 83 3.27 -4.59 8.31
C ILE A 83 3.04 -3.58 7.19
N LEU A 84 4.12 -3.06 6.62
CA LEU A 84 4.07 -2.25 5.41
C LEU A 84 4.68 -3.05 4.25
N LEU A 85 3.89 -3.29 3.21
CA LEU A 85 4.33 -3.88 1.96
C LEU A 85 4.57 -2.78 0.93
N ILE A 86 5.76 -2.75 0.31
CA ILE A 86 6.11 -1.88 -0.83
C ILE A 86 6.34 -2.78 -2.04
N GLU A 87 5.41 -2.77 -2.98
CA GLU A 87 5.37 -3.66 -4.14
C GLU A 87 4.54 -3.00 -5.24
N ASP A 88 5.04 -2.91 -6.46
CA ASP A 88 4.33 -2.27 -7.58
C ASP A 88 3.34 -3.22 -8.28
N SER A 89 3.57 -4.51 -8.22
CA SER A 89 2.71 -5.53 -8.83
C SER A 89 1.48 -5.83 -7.98
N VAL A 90 0.31 -5.45 -8.45
CA VAL A 90 -0.99 -5.76 -7.80
C VAL A 90 -1.17 -7.27 -7.59
N HIS A 91 -0.62 -8.09 -8.49
CA HIS A 91 -0.69 -9.54 -8.36
C HIS A 91 0.03 -10.04 -7.10
N PHE A 92 1.26 -9.57 -6.86
CA PHE A 92 2.02 -9.92 -5.66
C PHE A 92 1.46 -9.28 -4.40
N GLN A 93 0.94 -8.06 -4.47
CA GLN A 93 0.22 -7.44 -3.35
C GLN A 93 -0.95 -8.31 -2.88
N ASN A 94 -1.81 -8.76 -3.81
CA ASN A 94 -2.95 -9.62 -3.52
C ASN A 94 -2.50 -10.98 -2.94
N LEU A 95 -1.41 -11.55 -3.47
CA LEU A 95 -0.87 -12.81 -2.95
C LEU A 95 -0.38 -12.67 -1.52
N VAL A 96 0.40 -11.63 -1.21
CA VAL A 96 0.89 -11.36 0.16
C VAL A 96 -0.28 -11.08 1.10
N GLN A 97 -1.28 -10.32 0.66
CA GLN A 97 -2.49 -10.05 1.45
C GLN A 97 -3.23 -11.34 1.80
N LEU A 98 -3.40 -12.27 0.85
CA LEU A 98 -4.01 -13.57 1.09
C LEU A 98 -3.20 -14.41 2.09
N LEU A 99 -1.88 -14.42 1.97
CA LEU A 99 -1.00 -15.15 2.89
C LEU A 99 -1.08 -14.59 4.31
N ILE A 100 -1.09 -13.27 4.47
CA ILE A 100 -1.24 -12.61 5.78
C ILE A 100 -2.62 -12.91 6.36
N GLN A 101 -3.70 -12.73 5.63
CA GLN A 101 -5.06 -13.03 6.11
C GLN A 101 -5.21 -14.48 6.56
N ARG A 102 -4.53 -15.41 5.89
CA ARG A 102 -4.60 -16.84 6.20
C ARG A 102 -3.78 -17.26 7.40
N HIS A 103 -2.57 -16.71 7.55
CA HIS A 103 -1.58 -17.18 8.52
C HIS A 103 -1.39 -16.24 9.71
N PHE A 104 -1.76 -14.96 9.56
CA PHE A 104 -1.53 -13.90 10.53
C PHE A 104 -2.75 -12.96 10.63
N PRO A 105 -3.93 -13.47 11.03
CA PRO A 105 -5.20 -12.73 10.97
C PRO A 105 -5.21 -11.48 11.88
N ASP A 106 -4.36 -11.43 12.91
CA ASP A 106 -4.27 -10.32 13.85
C ASP A 106 -3.28 -9.23 13.42
N VAL A 107 -2.63 -9.39 12.26
CA VAL A 107 -1.65 -8.44 11.71
C VAL A 107 -2.36 -7.40 10.83
N GLU A 108 -2.03 -6.13 11.02
CA GLU A 108 -2.50 -5.04 10.18
C GLU A 108 -1.55 -4.83 8.99
N LEU A 109 -2.05 -5.04 7.77
CA LEU A 109 -1.28 -4.87 6.55
C LEU A 109 -1.60 -3.54 5.87
N HIS A 110 -0.56 -2.73 5.64
CA HIS A 110 -0.58 -1.54 4.81
C HIS A 110 0.16 -1.82 3.50
N VAL A 111 -0.33 -1.29 2.38
CA VAL A 111 0.25 -1.54 1.05
C VAL A 111 0.56 -0.22 0.36
N ALA A 112 1.79 -0.11 -0.13
CA ALA A 112 2.25 0.96 -1.02
C ALA A 112 2.57 0.38 -2.40
N HIS A 113 2.20 1.10 -3.45
CA HIS A 113 2.39 0.67 -4.85
C HIS A 113 3.71 1.16 -5.46
N ASP A 114 4.45 1.96 -4.73
CA ASP A 114 5.73 2.54 -5.13
C ASP A 114 6.58 2.90 -3.89
N GLY A 115 7.87 3.10 -4.08
CA GLY A 115 8.80 3.38 -3.00
C GLY A 115 8.57 4.72 -2.31
N ILE A 116 8.19 5.76 -3.06
CA ILE A 116 7.94 7.10 -2.51
C ILE A 116 6.71 7.08 -1.60
N THR A 117 5.61 6.47 -2.08
CA THR A 117 4.39 6.27 -1.27
C THR A 117 4.68 5.41 -0.04
N GLY A 118 5.51 4.35 -0.20
CA GLY A 118 5.94 3.50 0.90
C GLY A 118 6.65 4.26 2.00
N MET A 119 7.58 5.13 1.64
CA MET A 119 8.30 5.96 2.62
C MET A 119 7.40 6.98 3.32
N ALA A 120 6.43 7.56 2.61
CA ALA A 120 5.44 8.45 3.21
C ALA A 120 4.53 7.70 4.20
N LEU A 121 4.08 6.49 3.84
CA LEU A 121 3.29 5.62 4.73
C LEU A 121 4.08 5.14 5.94
N PHE A 122 5.38 4.87 5.79
CA PHE A 122 6.23 4.50 6.92
C PHE A 122 6.14 5.51 8.06
N GLY A 123 6.25 6.79 7.75
CA GLY A 123 6.18 7.87 8.75
C GLY A 123 4.83 7.95 9.48
N GLN A 124 3.74 7.53 8.82
CA GLN A 124 2.39 7.54 9.38
C GLN A 124 2.08 6.27 10.17
N VAL A 125 2.43 5.12 9.60
CA VAL A 125 2.09 3.78 10.13
C VAL A 125 3.05 3.34 11.22
N GLN A 126 4.35 3.68 11.09
CA GLN A 126 5.44 3.16 11.93
C GLN A 126 5.35 1.63 12.06
N PRO A 127 5.58 0.89 10.97
CA PRO A 127 5.40 -0.56 10.92
C PRO A 127 6.47 -1.30 11.73
N ASP A 128 6.09 -2.45 12.28
CA ASP A 128 7.01 -3.36 12.97
C ASP A 128 7.86 -4.15 11.96
N VAL A 129 7.27 -4.46 10.80
CA VAL A 129 7.93 -5.15 9.69
C VAL A 129 7.65 -4.44 8.38
N MET A 130 8.69 -4.29 7.56
CA MET A 130 8.59 -3.78 6.19
C MET A 130 8.95 -4.88 5.20
N LEU A 131 8.06 -5.14 4.26
CA LEU A 131 8.25 -6.03 3.12
C LEU A 131 8.52 -5.18 1.89
N VAL A 132 9.68 -5.34 1.24
CA VAL A 132 10.09 -4.45 0.14
C VAL A 132 10.51 -5.25 -1.07
N ASP A 133 9.93 -4.96 -2.24
CA ASP A 133 10.54 -5.39 -3.51
C ASP A 133 11.75 -4.52 -3.82
N ILE A 134 12.85 -5.15 -4.23
CA ILE A 134 14.05 -4.42 -4.66
C ILE A 134 13.89 -3.84 -6.08
N LEU A 135 12.98 -4.39 -6.89
CA LEU A 135 12.74 -3.99 -8.27
C LEU A 135 11.57 -3.01 -8.39
N LEU A 136 11.66 -1.87 -7.71
CA LEU A 136 10.66 -0.81 -7.81
C LEU A 136 10.98 0.15 -8.98
N PRO A 137 9.99 0.61 -9.75
CA PRO A 137 10.22 1.43 -10.95
C PRO A 137 10.58 2.89 -10.64
N ASP A 138 10.26 3.39 -9.46
CA ASP A 138 10.36 4.80 -9.08
C ASP A 138 11.58 5.13 -8.21
N ILE A 139 12.16 4.13 -7.55
CA ILE A 139 13.29 4.29 -6.63
C ILE A 139 14.31 3.16 -6.82
N ASN A 140 15.58 3.49 -6.61
CA ASN A 140 16.62 2.46 -6.56
C ASN A 140 16.45 1.63 -5.27
N GLY A 141 16.03 0.37 -5.40
CA GLY A 141 15.75 -0.51 -4.27
C GLY A 141 16.96 -0.72 -3.35
N ALA A 142 18.17 -0.81 -3.90
CA ALA A 142 19.38 -0.91 -3.09
C ALA A 142 19.63 0.36 -2.25
N ALA A 143 19.41 1.53 -2.83
CA ALA A 143 19.52 2.79 -2.10
C ALA A 143 18.46 2.88 -0.99
N LEU A 144 17.21 2.46 -1.28
CA LEU A 144 16.13 2.39 -0.30
C LEU A 144 16.51 1.45 0.86
N ILE A 145 16.93 0.23 0.57
CA ILE A 145 17.30 -0.77 1.59
C ILE A 145 18.48 -0.26 2.43
N THR A 146 19.50 0.35 1.79
CA THR A 146 20.64 0.94 2.50
C THR A 146 20.17 2.06 3.44
N ALA A 147 19.28 2.94 2.99
CA ALA A 147 18.72 4.00 3.82
C ALA A 147 17.94 3.42 5.02
N LEU A 148 17.12 2.39 4.80
CA LEU A 148 16.38 1.70 5.85
C LEU A 148 17.30 1.05 6.90
N LYS A 149 18.44 0.52 6.50
CA LYS A 149 19.43 -0.09 7.41
C LYS A 149 20.22 0.94 8.22
N THR A 150 20.47 2.11 7.67
CA THR A 150 21.42 3.09 8.23
C THR A 150 20.76 4.22 9.02
N HIS A 151 19.53 4.55 8.74
CA HIS A 151 18.81 5.63 9.41
C HIS A 151 18.17 5.19 10.73
N ALA A 152 18.48 5.89 11.82
CA ALA A 152 18.01 5.57 13.16
C ALA A 152 16.48 5.49 13.30
N GLN A 153 15.73 6.24 12.47
CA GLN A 153 14.27 6.20 12.48
C GLN A 153 13.68 4.85 12.05
N PHE A 154 14.45 4.03 11.32
CA PHE A 154 14.02 2.69 10.86
C PHE A 154 14.56 1.56 11.75
N ALA A 155 15.38 1.88 12.77
CA ALA A 155 16.08 0.88 13.58
C ALA A 155 15.15 -0.09 14.34
N GLN A 156 13.91 0.30 14.56
CA GLN A 156 12.90 -0.54 15.23
C GLN A 156 12.07 -1.37 14.23
N CYS A 157 12.14 -1.08 12.94
CA CYS A 157 11.41 -1.77 11.90
C CYS A 157 12.26 -2.90 11.30
N LYS A 158 11.75 -4.12 11.34
CA LYS A 158 12.41 -5.28 10.74
C LYS A 158 12.18 -5.28 9.25
N LEU A 159 13.20 -5.62 8.48
CA LEU A 159 13.16 -5.58 7.02
C LEU A 159 13.16 -7.00 6.45
N LEU A 160 12.28 -7.27 5.49
CA LEU A 160 12.25 -8.46 4.67
C LEU A 160 12.19 -8.06 3.19
N VAL A 161 13.17 -8.45 2.41
CA VAL A 161 13.18 -8.20 0.97
C VAL A 161 12.46 -9.32 0.24
N ILE A 162 11.56 -8.95 -0.68
CA ILE A 162 10.86 -9.87 -1.58
C ILE A 162 11.32 -9.54 -3.00
N THR A 163 11.84 -10.51 -3.75
CA THR A 163 12.35 -10.25 -5.09
C THR A 163 12.15 -11.41 -6.05
N SER A 164 12.01 -11.10 -7.35
CA SER A 164 12.05 -12.09 -8.43
C SER A 164 13.47 -12.37 -8.95
N MET A 165 14.48 -11.59 -8.54
CA MET A 165 15.86 -11.73 -8.97
C MET A 165 16.44 -13.08 -8.53
N ASP A 166 17.15 -13.72 -9.43
CA ASP A 166 17.93 -14.91 -9.13
C ASP A 166 19.21 -14.57 -8.32
N GLU A 167 19.98 -15.59 -7.98
CA GLU A 167 21.19 -15.43 -7.16
C GLU A 167 22.30 -14.63 -7.88
N VAL A 168 22.38 -14.76 -9.20
CA VAL A 168 23.38 -14.05 -10.02
C VAL A 168 23.01 -12.57 -10.13
N GLU A 169 21.77 -12.27 -10.40
CA GLU A 169 21.27 -10.91 -10.48
C GLU A 169 21.42 -10.15 -9.15
N ARG A 170 21.20 -10.83 -8.01
CA ARG A 170 21.35 -10.27 -6.66
C ARG A 170 22.78 -9.88 -6.29
N GLN A 171 23.79 -10.46 -6.95
CA GLN A 171 25.21 -10.11 -6.68
C GLN A 171 25.46 -8.60 -6.82
N SER A 172 24.80 -7.95 -7.76
CA SER A 172 24.90 -6.49 -7.94
C SER A 172 24.36 -5.68 -6.77
N TYR A 173 23.56 -6.29 -5.89
CA TYR A 173 22.90 -5.68 -4.74
C TYR A 173 23.42 -6.20 -3.40
N GLU A 174 24.45 -7.04 -3.41
CA GLU A 174 24.99 -7.72 -2.23
C GLU A 174 25.29 -6.74 -1.08
N PHE A 175 25.89 -5.59 -1.38
CA PHE A 175 26.20 -4.55 -0.40
C PHE A 175 24.98 -4.02 0.36
N ALA A 176 23.82 -3.96 -0.30
CA ALA A 176 22.57 -3.50 0.31
C ALA A 176 21.85 -4.64 1.04
N LEU A 177 21.94 -5.85 0.51
CA LEU A 177 21.23 -7.04 0.98
C LEU A 177 21.95 -7.77 2.12
N ASP A 178 23.20 -7.44 2.40
CA ASP A 178 23.98 -8.08 3.47
C ASP A 178 23.24 -8.00 4.82
N GLY A 179 23.03 -9.17 5.45
CA GLY A 179 22.31 -9.30 6.71
C GLY A 179 20.79 -9.08 6.65
N VAL A 180 20.21 -8.90 5.45
CA VAL A 180 18.77 -8.75 5.27
C VAL A 180 18.17 -10.08 4.82
N PRO A 181 17.11 -10.62 5.49
CA PRO A 181 16.42 -11.80 5.01
C PRO A 181 15.74 -11.52 3.66
N ILE A 182 15.83 -12.49 2.75
CA ILE A 182 15.34 -12.37 1.38
C ILE A 182 14.39 -13.52 1.08
N LEU A 183 13.22 -13.18 0.52
CA LEU A 183 12.27 -14.13 -0.05
C LEU A 183 12.26 -14.04 -1.56
N HIS A 184 12.40 -15.18 -2.21
CA HIS A 184 12.29 -15.28 -3.66
C HIS A 184 10.82 -15.42 -4.06
N LYS A 185 10.31 -14.52 -4.91
CA LYS A 185 8.89 -14.48 -5.32
C LYS A 185 8.33 -15.83 -5.81
N PRO A 186 9.03 -16.64 -6.61
CA PRO A 186 8.58 -17.97 -7.01
C PRO A 186 8.31 -18.95 -5.85
N ARG A 187 8.93 -18.73 -4.69
CA ARG A 187 8.74 -19.57 -3.49
C ARG A 187 7.91 -18.89 -2.40
N LEU A 188 7.33 -17.73 -2.69
CA LEU A 188 6.65 -16.89 -1.72
C LEU A 188 5.59 -17.67 -0.90
N VAL A 189 4.75 -18.46 -1.58
CA VAL A 189 3.67 -19.21 -0.90
C VAL A 189 4.21 -20.21 0.13
N GLN A 190 5.38 -20.80 -0.12
CA GLN A 190 5.97 -21.81 0.74
C GLN A 190 6.76 -21.22 1.89
N ASP A 191 7.56 -20.20 1.61
CA ASP A 191 8.57 -19.68 2.54
C ASP A 191 8.08 -18.48 3.36
N PHE A 192 7.08 -17.73 2.87
CA PHE A 192 6.59 -16.51 3.50
C PHE A 192 6.08 -16.70 4.94
N PRO A 193 5.24 -17.73 5.26
CA PRO A 193 4.73 -17.87 6.61
C PRO A 193 5.84 -18.09 7.64
N LYS A 194 6.87 -18.86 7.27
CA LYS A 194 8.02 -19.10 8.15
C LYS A 194 8.87 -17.83 8.34
N ALA A 195 9.25 -17.19 7.23
CA ALA A 195 10.09 -16.00 7.27
C ALA A 195 9.44 -14.83 8.03
N LEU A 196 8.13 -14.61 7.82
CA LEU A 196 7.42 -13.56 8.53
C LEU A 196 7.28 -13.90 10.03
N ASN A 197 6.97 -15.14 10.37
CA ASN A 197 6.86 -15.55 11.79
C ASN A 197 8.18 -15.36 12.54
N GLU A 198 9.32 -15.66 11.94
CA GLU A 198 10.65 -15.44 12.54
C GLU A 198 10.89 -13.94 12.84
N LEU A 199 10.40 -13.06 11.97
CA LEU A 199 10.49 -11.61 12.19
C LEU A 199 9.51 -11.09 13.24
N LEU A 200 8.30 -11.64 13.32
CA LEU A 200 7.30 -11.17 14.29
C LEU A 200 7.62 -11.59 15.72
N VAL A 201 8.33 -12.73 15.92
CA VAL A 201 8.65 -13.29 17.23
C VAL A 201 10.02 -12.83 17.77
N SER A 202 10.95 -12.42 16.91
CA SER A 202 12.28 -11.93 17.31
C SER A 202 12.22 -10.50 17.82
#